data_c8d5298927918f3c63495386007f2068
#
_entry.id   c8d5298927918f3c63495386007f2068
#
_cell.length_a   1.000
_cell.length_b   1.000
_cell.length_c   1.000
_cell.angle_alpha   90.00
_cell.angle_beta   90.00
_cell.angle_gamma   90.00
#
_symmetry.space_group_name_H-M   'P 1'
#
loop_
_entity.id
_entity.type
_entity.pdbx_description
1 polymer ?
#
loop_
_entity_poly.entity_id
_entity_poly.type
_entity_poly.pdbx_seq_one_letter_code
_entity_poly.pdbx_strand_id
1 'polypeptide(L)'
;MNKEMKKLDDQQLGNVAGGTLTQDEALAKALEHANLKKDQLDFLKKVELDYEHGRKVYEISFYKGGFEYEFDIDAENGNILKFKKDWD
;
A
#
# COMPACT_ATOMS: atom_id res chain seq x y z
N MET A 1 14.90 14.75 -18.47
CA MET A 1 14.81 14.66 -17.95
C MET A 1 14.71 14.68 -17.46
N ASN A 2 14.27 14.56 -17.70
CA ASN A 2 13.94 14.44 -17.03
C ASN A 2 13.69 14.22 -16.69
N LYS A 3 13.52 14.05 -16.83
CA LYS A 3 13.20 13.86 -16.21
C LYS A 3 12.91 13.73 -15.80
N GLU A 4 12.65 13.77 -15.94
CA GLU A 4 12.29 13.71 -15.20
C GLU A 4 11.91 13.57 -14.75
N MET A 5 11.73 13.46 -15.07
CA MET A 5 11.35 13.33 -14.33
C MET A 5 11.16 13.19 -13.83
N LYS A 6 11.04 13.08 -14.00
CA LYS A 6 10.75 13.01 -13.16
C LYS A 6 10.51 12.98 -12.52
N LYS A 7 10.34 12.94 -12.67
CA LYS A 7 9.95 13.02 -11.75
C LYS A 7 9.46 13.25 -11.23
N LEU A 8 9.12 13.27 -11.40
CA LEU A 8 8.58 13.53 -10.57
C LEU A 8 8.27 13.53 -10.18
N ASP A 9 8.12 13.43 -10.37
CA ASP A 9 7.74 13.51 -9.61
C ASP A 9 7.56 13.30 -9.02
N ASP A 10 7.47 13.11 -9.11
CA ASP A 10 7.24 12.97 -8.20
C ASP A 10 7.17 13.07 -7.54
N GLN A 11 7.23 12.90 -7.57
CA GLN A 11 6.98 13.19 -6.74
C GLN A 11 6.65 13.37 -6.25
N GLN A 12 6.52 13.19 -6.63
CA GLN A 12 6.00 13.62 -6.07
C GLN A 12 5.63 13.41 -5.50
N LEU A 13 5.68 13.04 -5.70
CA LEU A 13 5.16 13.00 -5.06
C LEU A 13 4.81 13.18 -4.32
N GLY A 14 4.62 12.99 -4.23
CA GLY A 14 4.11 13.01 -3.48
C GLY A 14 3.81 13.43 -2.77
N ASN A 15 3.93 13.84 -2.54
CA ASN A 15 3.54 14.45 -1.69
C ASN A 15 2.47 15.11 -1.62
N VAL A 16 2.28 14.70 -1.45
CA VAL A 16 0.91 15.15 -1.57
C VAL A 16 0.49 15.87 -0.31
N ALA A 17 0.50 17.18 -0.38
CA ALA A 17 0.19 17.97 0.79
C ALA A 17 -1.25 17.69 1.23
N GLY A 18 -1.42 17.23 2.48
CA GLY A 18 -2.73 16.98 3.06
C GLY A 18 -3.56 15.96 2.34
N GLY A 19 -2.95 15.23 1.41
CA GLY A 19 -3.67 14.29 0.59
C GLY A 19 -3.72 12.90 1.17
N THR A 20 -4.56 12.11 0.55
CA THR A 20 -4.68 10.69 0.83
C THR A 20 -3.77 9.94 -0.13
N LEU A 21 -3.08 8.94 0.35
CA LEU A 21 -2.29 8.07 -0.52
C LEU A 21 -3.21 7.44 -1.56
N THR A 22 -2.68 7.17 -2.75
CA THR A 22 -3.40 6.42 -3.76
C THR A 22 -3.38 4.94 -3.42
N GLN A 23 -4.21 4.17 -4.09
CA GLN A 23 -4.21 2.72 -3.94
C GLN A 23 -2.83 2.14 -4.26
N ASP A 24 -2.21 2.62 -5.33
CA ASP A 24 -0.90 2.12 -5.72
C ASP A 24 0.16 2.44 -4.69
N GLU A 25 0.09 3.64 -4.10
CA GLU A 25 1.04 4.02 -3.05
C GLU A 25 0.86 3.15 -1.80
N ALA A 26 -0.39 2.91 -1.41
CA ALA A 26 -0.66 2.07 -0.26
C ALA A 26 -0.20 0.63 -0.51
N LEU A 27 -0.48 0.11 -1.70
CA LEU A 27 -0.04 -1.23 -2.05
C LEU A 27 1.49 -1.33 -2.03
N ALA A 28 2.17 -0.29 -2.52
CA ALA A 28 3.62 -0.27 -2.51
C ALA A 28 4.16 -0.34 -1.08
N LYS A 29 3.49 0.34 -0.13
CA LYS A 29 3.89 0.27 1.28
C LYS A 29 3.75 -1.15 1.83
N ALA A 30 2.63 -1.81 1.49
CA ALA A 30 2.40 -3.17 1.94
C ALA A 30 3.45 -4.12 1.37
N LEU A 31 3.73 -4.00 0.08
CA LEU A 31 4.70 -4.85 -0.59
C LEU A 31 6.09 -4.64 -0.02
N GLU A 32 6.45 -3.39 0.23
CA GLU A 32 7.74 -3.06 0.83
C GLU A 32 7.89 -3.73 2.20
N HIS A 33 6.84 -3.65 3.00
CA HIS A 33 6.86 -4.27 4.33
C HIS A 33 7.03 -5.78 4.24
N ALA A 34 6.39 -6.40 3.25
CA ALA A 34 6.47 -7.85 3.04
C ALA A 34 7.72 -8.26 2.28
N ASN A 35 8.49 -7.29 1.78
CA ASN A 35 9.68 -7.54 0.97
C ASN A 35 9.33 -8.32 -0.30
N LEU A 36 8.26 -7.90 -0.96
CA LEU A 36 7.77 -8.54 -2.17
C LEU A 36 7.58 -7.50 -3.26
N LYS A 37 7.53 -7.98 -4.50
CA LYS A 37 7.18 -7.16 -5.64
C LYS A 37 5.80 -7.57 -6.14
N LYS A 38 5.10 -6.63 -6.78
CA LYS A 38 3.73 -6.88 -7.20
C LYS A 38 3.64 -8.10 -8.13
N ASP A 39 4.61 -8.27 -9.01
CA ASP A 39 4.60 -9.38 -9.97
C ASP A 39 4.92 -10.73 -9.32
N GLN A 40 5.32 -10.74 -8.05
CA GLN A 40 5.57 -11.97 -7.32
C GLN A 40 4.32 -12.50 -6.60
N LEU A 41 3.26 -11.71 -6.54
CA LEU A 41 2.04 -12.12 -5.85
C LEU A 41 1.32 -13.21 -6.64
N ASP A 42 0.80 -14.19 -5.92
CA ASP A 42 -0.03 -15.22 -6.55
C ASP A 42 -1.42 -14.66 -6.85
N PHE A 43 -1.92 -13.79 -5.97
CA PHE A 43 -3.24 -13.20 -6.13
C PHE A 43 -3.36 -11.94 -5.29
N LEU A 44 -3.85 -10.87 -5.90
CA LEU A 44 -4.16 -9.62 -5.18
C LEU A 44 -5.65 -9.64 -4.88
N LYS A 45 -5.98 -9.80 -3.60
CA LYS A 45 -7.35 -10.01 -3.18
C LYS A 45 -8.12 -8.70 -2.97
N LYS A 46 -7.47 -7.71 -2.36
CA LYS A 46 -8.18 -6.51 -1.93
C LYS A 46 -7.24 -5.32 -1.82
N VAL A 47 -7.68 -4.18 -2.33
CA VAL A 47 -7.08 -2.88 -2.03
C VAL A 47 -8.26 -1.93 -1.90
N GLU A 48 -8.68 -1.63 -0.67
CA GLU A 48 -9.86 -0.82 -0.41
C GLU A 48 -9.57 0.29 0.56
N LEU A 49 -10.13 1.47 0.30
CA LEU A 49 -10.08 2.58 1.23
C LEU A 49 -11.33 2.52 2.10
N ASP A 50 -11.13 2.53 3.40
CA ASP A 50 -12.22 2.45 4.36
C ASP A 50 -12.03 3.49 5.45
N TYR A 51 -13.07 3.71 6.24
CA TYR A 51 -13.02 4.64 7.37
C TYR A 51 -13.20 3.83 8.64
N GLU A 52 -12.21 3.94 9.53
CA GLU A 52 -12.24 3.25 10.82
C GLU A 52 -11.91 4.24 11.91
N HIS A 53 -12.81 4.39 12.87
CA HIS A 53 -12.59 5.27 14.02
C HIS A 53 -12.22 6.70 13.59
N GLY A 54 -12.90 7.19 12.54
CA GLY A 54 -12.65 8.54 12.04
C GLY A 54 -11.38 8.71 11.23
N ARG A 55 -10.74 7.61 10.86
CA ARG A 55 -9.47 7.58 10.14
C ARG A 55 -9.64 6.87 8.82
N LYS A 56 -9.00 7.41 7.78
CA LYS A 56 -8.96 6.74 6.49
C LYS A 56 -7.89 5.67 6.52
N VAL A 57 -8.25 4.45 6.17
CA VAL A 57 -7.38 3.29 6.25
C VAL A 57 -7.50 2.50 4.95
N TYR A 58 -6.38 2.12 4.37
CA TYR A 58 -6.38 1.16 3.28
C TYR A 58 -6.31 -0.24 3.85
N GLU A 59 -7.26 -1.08 3.45
CA GLU A 59 -7.24 -2.50 3.75
C GLU A 59 -6.71 -3.23 2.53
N ILE A 60 -5.60 -3.92 2.71
CA ILE A 60 -4.92 -4.58 1.59
C ILE A 60 -4.70 -6.03 1.96
N SER A 61 -5.03 -6.94 1.04
CA SER A 61 -4.69 -8.33 1.25
C SER A 61 -4.29 -9.00 -0.06
N PHE A 62 -3.34 -9.92 0.04
CA PHE A 62 -2.85 -10.65 -1.11
C PHE A 62 -2.27 -11.99 -0.66
N TYR A 63 -2.08 -12.86 -1.63
CA TYR A 63 -1.54 -14.22 -1.38
C TYR A 63 -0.19 -14.37 -2.03
N LYS A 64 0.71 -15.03 -1.31
CA LYS A 64 2.02 -15.40 -1.83
C LYS A 64 2.52 -16.64 -1.09
N GLY A 65 2.82 -17.69 -1.86
CA GLY A 65 3.45 -18.88 -1.30
C GLY A 65 2.62 -19.61 -0.27
N GLY A 66 1.30 -19.61 -0.42
CA GLY A 66 0.41 -20.28 0.52
C GLY A 66 0.05 -19.45 1.74
N PHE A 67 0.52 -18.20 1.79
CA PHE A 67 0.19 -17.29 2.89
C PHE A 67 -0.73 -16.19 2.42
N GLU A 68 -1.64 -15.80 3.30
CA GLU A 68 -2.43 -14.59 3.10
C GLU A 68 -1.81 -13.48 3.93
N TYR A 69 -1.53 -12.35 3.28
CA TYR A 69 -1.00 -11.15 3.94
C TYR A 69 -2.11 -10.13 4.02
N GLU A 70 -2.33 -9.58 5.20
CA GLU A 70 -3.37 -8.56 5.42
C GLU A 70 -2.74 -7.35 6.09
N PHE A 71 -3.08 -6.17 5.57
CA PHE A 71 -2.55 -4.91 6.07
C PHE A 71 -3.66 -3.91 6.27
N ASP A 72 -3.56 -3.14 7.37
CA ASP A 72 -4.28 -1.89 7.50
C ASP A 72 -3.22 -0.79 7.49
N ILE A 73 -3.35 0.14 6.55
CA ILE A 73 -2.35 1.20 6.36
C ILE A 73 -3.04 2.54 6.45
N ASP A 74 -2.49 3.42 7.29
CA ASP A 74 -3.01 4.78 7.41
C ASP A 74 -2.91 5.46 6.04
N ALA A 75 -4.05 5.88 5.50
CA ALA A 75 -4.12 6.42 4.15
C ALA A 75 -3.51 7.81 4.04
N GLU A 76 -3.25 8.47 5.16
CA GLU A 76 -2.69 9.81 5.13
C GLU A 76 -1.20 9.84 5.29
N ASN A 77 -0.62 8.91 6.04
CA ASN A 77 0.82 8.91 6.30
C ASN A 77 1.55 7.64 5.89
N GLY A 78 0.80 6.59 5.52
CA GLY A 78 1.42 5.34 5.07
C GLY A 78 1.91 4.43 6.18
N ASN A 79 1.61 4.75 7.43
CA ASN A 79 2.02 3.91 8.55
C ASN A 79 1.25 2.60 8.53
N ILE A 80 1.95 1.53 8.83
CA ILE A 80 1.32 0.21 8.95
C ILE A 80 0.64 0.14 10.32
N LEU A 81 -0.68 0.10 10.32
CA LEU A 81 -1.46 0.04 11.55
C LEU A 81 -1.69 -1.39 12.00
N LYS A 82 -1.71 -2.32 11.05
CA LYS A 82 -1.95 -3.72 11.35
C LYS A 82 -1.31 -4.56 10.24
N PHE A 83 -0.69 -5.64 10.64
CA PHE A 83 -0.12 -6.60 9.70
C PHE A 83 -0.42 -8.00 10.20
N LYS A 84 -0.91 -8.84 9.31
CA LYS A 84 -1.23 -10.22 9.63
C LYS A 84 -0.78 -11.10 8.46
N LYS A 85 -0.12 -12.20 8.79
CA LYS A 85 0.33 -13.17 7.81
C LYS A 85 -0.12 -14.54 8.28
N ASP A 86 -1.05 -15.13 7.57
CA ASP A 86 -1.65 -16.40 7.95
C ASP A 86 -1.39 -17.46 6.89
N TRP A 87 -1.16 -18.66 7.35
CA TRP A 87 -1.07 -19.82 6.49
C TRP A 87 -2.50 -20.14 6.01
N ASP A 88 -2.65 -20.24 4.72
CA ASP A 88 -3.98 -20.46 4.12
C ASP A 88 -4.16 -21.90 3.63
#